data_1be26a49c379d8dfad8cc9b7b27d7e3c
#
_entry.id   1be26a49c379d8dfad8cc9b7b27d7e3c
#
_cell.length_a   1.000
_cell.length_b   1.000
_cell.length_c   1.000
_cell.angle_alpha   90.00
_cell.angle_beta   90.00
_cell.angle_gamma   90.00
#
_symmetry.space_group_name_H-M   'P 1'
#
loop_
_entity.id
_entity.type
_entity.pdbx_description
1 polymer ?
#
loop_
_entity_poly.entity_id
_entity_poly.type
_entity_poly.pdbx_seq_one_letter_code
_entity_poly.pdbx_strand_id
1 'polypeptide(L)'
;MKNFLAILKKYTLAMVMNFTGLVLAFTAFIALMLQVGYQQSFDKMHPTSGRIYRVDKVGIGNDDVFRNILPRGYVDDIIGSSPHIQTATISCPFIEEGVFYAQRGNNLEPFAFKSAWDVCYPGIFEIFGTEIIEGSAKNLESYSNIAIPASLAKRLYGDDSAYGKVITN
;
A
#
# COMPACT_ATOMS: atom_id res chain seq x y z
N MET A 1 46.75 -21.67 28.91
CA MET A 1 45.37 -22.12 29.15
C MET A 1 45.01 -22.19 30.66
N LYS A 2 45.83 -22.73 31.57
CA LYS A 2 45.51 -22.84 33.00
C LYS A 2 45.26 -21.51 33.70
N ASN A 3 45.99 -20.45 33.36
CA ASN A 3 45.80 -19.13 33.95
C ASN A 3 44.50 -18.44 33.49
N PHE A 4 44.06 -18.68 32.23
CA PHE A 4 42.84 -18.18 31.71
C PHE A 4 41.61 -18.77 32.43
N LEU A 5 41.61 -20.08 32.66
CA LEU A 5 40.54 -20.75 33.42
C LEU A 5 40.48 -20.33 34.88
N ALA A 6 41.62 -20.01 35.49
CA ALA A 6 41.65 -19.46 36.87
C ALA A 6 41.07 -18.07 36.96
N ILE A 7 41.34 -17.21 35.97
CA ILE A 7 40.76 -15.84 35.87
C ILE A 7 39.25 -15.94 35.64
N LEU A 8 38.79 -16.85 34.77
CA LEU A 8 37.38 -17.12 34.54
C LEU A 8 36.62 -17.46 35.80
N LYS A 9 37.18 -18.37 36.62
CA LYS A 9 36.60 -18.75 37.91
C LYS A 9 36.56 -17.61 38.95
N LYS A 10 37.57 -16.73 38.94
CA LYS A 10 37.65 -15.60 39.90
C LYS A 10 36.69 -14.51 39.60
N TYR A 11 36.37 -14.26 38.33
CA TYR A 11 35.51 -13.15 37.86
C TYR A 11 34.25 -13.64 37.11
N THR A 12 33.71 -14.79 37.50
CA THR A 12 32.56 -15.43 36.83
C THR A 12 31.36 -14.48 36.72
N LEU A 13 31.04 -13.74 37.77
CA LEU A 13 29.90 -12.82 37.77
C LEU A 13 30.09 -11.70 36.74
N ALA A 14 31.24 -11.07 36.69
CA ALA A 14 31.52 -10.00 35.72
C ALA A 14 31.50 -10.50 34.31
N MET A 15 32.00 -11.74 34.04
CA MET A 15 31.93 -12.36 32.75
C MET A 15 30.49 -12.67 32.29
N VAL A 16 29.68 -13.22 33.20
CA VAL A 16 28.27 -13.50 32.90
C VAL A 16 27.54 -12.21 32.59
N MET A 17 27.74 -11.14 33.36
CA MET A 17 27.14 -9.84 33.09
C MET A 17 27.56 -9.27 31.73
N ASN A 18 28.86 -9.29 31.43
CA ASN A 18 29.36 -8.79 30.14
C ASN A 18 28.85 -9.62 28.95
N PHE A 19 28.83 -10.94 29.09
CA PHE A 19 28.33 -11.84 28.03
C PHE A 19 26.83 -11.62 27.84
N THR A 20 26.04 -11.52 28.91
CA THR A 20 24.60 -11.26 28.82
C THR A 20 24.35 -9.90 28.20
N GLY A 21 25.08 -8.86 28.59
CA GLY A 21 24.97 -7.54 27.96
C GLY A 21 25.28 -7.56 26.46
N LEU A 22 26.34 -8.28 26.08
CA LEU A 22 26.71 -8.43 24.67
C LEU A 22 25.63 -9.18 23.87
N VAL A 23 25.10 -10.28 24.41
CA VAL A 23 24.01 -11.04 23.77
C VAL A 23 22.78 -10.17 23.57
N LEU A 24 22.37 -9.42 24.59
CA LEU A 24 21.22 -8.51 24.49
C LEU A 24 21.46 -7.42 23.44
N ALA A 25 22.66 -6.82 23.43
CA ALA A 25 23.02 -5.79 22.46
C ALA A 25 22.96 -6.32 21.02
N PHE A 26 23.55 -7.49 20.76
CA PHE A 26 23.51 -8.11 19.44
C PHE A 26 22.08 -8.53 19.03
N THR A 27 21.29 -9.04 19.96
CA THR A 27 19.89 -9.40 19.67
C THR A 27 19.09 -8.18 19.27
N ALA A 28 19.22 -7.08 20.01
CA ALA A 28 18.55 -5.81 19.67
C ALA A 28 19.03 -5.26 18.31
N PHE A 29 20.34 -5.30 18.05
CA PHE A 29 20.91 -4.87 16.79
C PHE A 29 20.37 -5.70 15.59
N ILE A 30 20.35 -7.01 15.72
CA ILE A 30 19.83 -7.90 14.66
C ILE A 30 18.34 -7.63 14.42
N ALA A 31 17.55 -7.49 15.50
CA ALA A 31 16.12 -7.18 15.37
C ALA A 31 15.88 -5.84 14.64
N LEU A 32 16.65 -4.81 14.96
CA LEU A 32 16.58 -3.52 14.28
C LEU A 32 17.00 -3.62 12.81
N MET A 33 18.07 -4.36 12.52
CA MET A 33 18.53 -4.56 11.13
C MET A 33 17.52 -5.33 10.30
N LEU A 34 16.86 -6.35 10.87
CA LEU A 34 15.77 -7.06 10.19
C LEU A 34 14.58 -6.13 9.92
N GLN A 35 14.22 -5.29 10.88
CA GLN A 35 13.14 -4.31 10.71
C GLN A 35 13.47 -3.27 9.63
N VAL A 36 14.69 -2.72 9.64
CA VAL A 36 15.14 -1.77 8.61
C VAL A 36 15.17 -2.45 7.24
N GLY A 37 15.71 -3.68 7.16
CA GLY A 37 15.71 -4.46 5.91
C GLY A 37 14.30 -4.71 5.38
N TYR A 38 13.36 -5.05 6.27
CA TYR A 38 11.96 -5.22 5.92
C TYR A 38 11.34 -3.90 5.39
N GLN A 39 11.56 -2.79 6.11
CA GLN A 39 11.05 -1.48 5.67
C GLN A 39 11.63 -1.03 4.33
N GLN A 40 12.92 -1.29 4.09
CA GLN A 40 13.56 -0.97 2.81
C GLN A 40 13.16 -1.90 1.66
N SER A 41 12.57 -3.05 1.96
CA SER A 41 12.07 -3.99 0.94
C SER A 41 10.64 -3.67 0.50
N PHE A 42 9.92 -2.80 1.23
CA PHE A 42 8.62 -2.29 0.80
C PHE A 42 8.72 -1.68 -0.59
N ASP A 43 7.73 -1.91 -1.41
CA ASP A 43 7.59 -1.41 -2.78
C ASP A 43 8.62 -1.95 -3.81
N LYS A 44 9.68 -2.63 -3.38
CA LYS A 44 10.67 -3.23 -4.31
C LYS A 44 10.15 -4.42 -5.09
N MET A 45 9.00 -4.98 -4.69
CA MET A 45 8.36 -6.08 -5.42
C MET A 45 7.77 -5.65 -6.76
N HIS A 46 7.54 -4.35 -6.96
CA HIS A 46 7.05 -3.83 -8.23
C HIS A 46 8.21 -3.69 -9.23
N PRO A 47 8.11 -4.27 -10.44
CA PRO A 47 9.18 -4.20 -11.44
C PRO A 47 9.61 -2.78 -11.79
N THR A 48 8.70 -1.83 -11.67
CA THR A 48 8.88 -0.41 -12.01
C THR A 48 9.15 0.48 -10.80
N SER A 49 9.35 -0.08 -9.59
CA SER A 49 9.45 0.67 -8.33
C SER A 49 10.49 1.82 -8.37
N GLY A 50 11.62 1.63 -9.07
CA GLY A 50 12.66 2.65 -9.22
C GLY A 50 12.27 3.83 -10.12
N ARG A 51 11.11 3.78 -10.78
CA ARG A 51 10.59 4.81 -11.69
C ARG A 51 9.26 5.41 -11.23
N ILE A 52 8.76 4.97 -10.08
CA ILE A 52 7.54 5.50 -9.48
C ILE A 52 7.91 6.66 -8.55
N TYR A 53 7.29 7.79 -8.77
CA TYR A 53 7.51 9.00 -7.98
C TYR A 53 6.18 9.52 -7.44
N ARG A 54 6.19 9.89 -6.16
CA ARG A 54 5.07 10.61 -5.56
C ARG A 54 5.31 12.12 -5.72
N VAL A 55 4.29 12.83 -6.14
CA VAL A 55 4.33 14.28 -6.25
C VAL A 55 3.64 14.90 -5.05
N ASP A 56 4.37 15.67 -4.28
CA ASP A 56 3.90 16.41 -3.13
C ASP A 56 4.06 17.90 -3.36
N LYS A 57 3.14 18.72 -2.86
CA LYS A 57 3.23 20.16 -2.89
C LYS A 57 3.92 20.67 -1.63
N VAL A 58 4.95 21.47 -1.77
CA VAL A 58 5.53 22.22 -0.65
C VAL A 58 4.53 23.30 -0.23
N GLY A 59 4.24 23.39 1.07
CA GLY A 59 3.35 24.43 1.62
C GLY A 59 3.90 25.83 1.32
N ILE A 60 3.01 26.73 0.88
CA ILE A 60 3.34 28.16 0.76
C ILE A 60 3.06 28.77 2.13
N GLY A 61 4.10 29.22 2.83
CA GLY A 61 4.01 29.82 4.16
C GLY A 61 5.06 29.27 5.13
N ASN A 62 4.98 29.67 6.40
CA ASN A 62 5.90 29.23 7.45
C ASN A 62 5.75 27.75 7.87
N ASP A 63 4.80 27.03 7.29
CA ASP A 63 4.60 25.60 7.57
C ASP A 63 5.31 24.80 6.47
N ASP A 64 6.49 24.26 6.80
CA ASP A 64 7.22 23.26 6.00
C ASP A 64 6.45 21.91 5.91
N VAL A 65 5.13 21.97 5.91
CA VAL A 65 4.28 20.78 5.82
C VAL A 65 4.11 20.41 4.35
N PHE A 66 4.68 19.29 3.95
CA PHE A 66 4.38 18.68 2.66
C PHE A 66 2.88 18.33 2.60
N ARG A 67 2.17 18.92 1.66
CA ARG A 67 0.76 18.61 1.41
C ARG A 67 0.66 17.67 0.22
N ASN A 68 0.19 16.47 0.49
CA ASN A 68 -0.10 15.45 -0.52
C ASN A 68 -1.50 15.61 -1.18
N ILE A 69 -2.22 16.67 -0.83
CA ILE A 69 -3.53 16.95 -1.42
C ILE A 69 -3.34 17.95 -2.56
N LEU A 70 -3.49 17.47 -3.78
CA LEU A 70 -3.38 18.27 -4.99
C LEU A 70 -4.74 18.38 -5.67
N PRO A 71 -5.15 19.58 -6.13
CA PRO A 71 -6.32 19.72 -6.98
C PRO A 71 -6.14 18.92 -8.28
N ARG A 72 -7.23 18.30 -8.76
CA ARG A 72 -7.19 17.46 -9.97
C ARG A 72 -6.60 18.18 -11.19
N GLY A 73 -7.01 19.41 -11.46
CA GLY A 73 -6.49 20.18 -12.59
C GLY A 73 -4.98 20.39 -12.54
N TYR A 74 -4.42 20.53 -11.32
CA TYR A 74 -2.97 20.65 -11.15
C TYR A 74 -2.23 19.34 -11.48
N VAL A 75 -2.86 18.21 -11.16
CA VAL A 75 -2.31 16.88 -11.51
C VAL A 75 -2.35 16.68 -13.03
N ASP A 76 -3.46 17.05 -13.68
CA ASP A 76 -3.60 16.96 -15.13
C ASP A 76 -2.55 17.83 -15.85
N ASP A 77 -2.28 19.03 -15.35
CA ASP A 77 -1.23 19.91 -15.86
C ASP A 77 0.17 19.30 -15.71
N ILE A 78 0.46 18.66 -14.55
CA ILE A 78 1.73 17.97 -14.33
C ILE A 78 1.89 16.83 -15.34
N ILE A 79 0.86 16.01 -15.52
CA ILE A 79 0.89 14.88 -16.47
C ILE A 79 1.16 15.38 -17.88
N GLY A 80 0.52 16.47 -18.29
CA GLY A 80 0.71 17.09 -19.62
C GLY A 80 2.03 17.83 -19.79
N SER A 81 2.76 18.13 -18.70
CA SER A 81 3.93 19.00 -18.74
C SER A 81 5.19 18.37 -19.32
N SER A 82 5.28 17.04 -19.38
CA SER A 82 6.50 16.36 -19.79
C SER A 82 6.22 15.05 -20.55
N PRO A 83 6.86 14.84 -21.71
CA PRO A 83 6.78 13.58 -22.44
C PRO A 83 7.49 12.41 -21.74
N HIS A 84 8.21 12.68 -20.64
CA HIS A 84 8.88 11.65 -19.85
C HIS A 84 7.96 11.00 -18.82
N ILE A 85 6.77 11.55 -18.60
CA ILE A 85 5.74 10.95 -17.75
C ILE A 85 4.99 9.93 -18.60
N GLN A 86 5.20 8.65 -18.36
CA GLN A 86 4.60 7.57 -19.10
C GLN A 86 3.13 7.38 -18.71
N THR A 87 2.87 7.36 -17.42
CA THR A 87 1.53 7.21 -16.85
C THR A 87 1.48 7.86 -15.47
N ALA A 88 0.30 8.22 -15.02
CA ALA A 88 0.10 8.76 -13.69
C ALA A 88 -1.25 8.35 -13.13
N THR A 89 -1.38 8.45 -11.82
CA THR A 89 -2.64 8.25 -11.11
C THR A 89 -2.76 9.23 -9.96
N ILE A 90 -3.96 9.46 -9.54
CA ILE A 90 -4.27 10.09 -8.25
C ILE A 90 -4.76 8.99 -7.30
N SER A 91 -4.65 9.23 -6.00
CA SER A 91 -5.27 8.42 -4.97
C SER A 91 -5.98 9.35 -4.01
N CYS A 92 -7.27 9.17 -3.88
CA CYS A 92 -8.11 9.91 -2.94
C CYS A 92 -8.96 8.90 -2.16
N PRO A 93 -8.35 8.24 -1.16
CA PRO A 93 -9.04 7.21 -0.41
C PRO A 93 -10.09 7.81 0.52
N PHE A 94 -11.24 7.17 0.59
CA PHE A 94 -12.26 7.45 1.59
C PHE A 94 -12.89 6.16 2.10
N ILE A 95 -13.41 6.24 3.32
CA ILE A 95 -14.05 5.10 3.97
C ILE A 95 -15.52 5.39 4.08
N GLU A 96 -16.33 4.46 3.61
CA GLU A 96 -17.78 4.50 3.68
C GLU A 96 -18.30 3.25 4.37
N GLU A 97 -19.22 3.45 5.31
CA GLU A 97 -19.91 2.38 6.01
C GLU A 97 -21.40 2.49 5.69
N GLY A 98 -21.99 1.38 5.24
CA GLY A 98 -23.39 1.41 4.91
C GLY A 98 -23.91 0.10 4.35
N VAL A 99 -25.15 0.17 3.88
CA VAL A 99 -25.78 -0.91 3.16
C VAL A 99 -25.67 -0.60 1.67
N PHE A 100 -24.97 -1.46 0.98
CA PHE A 100 -24.86 -1.42 -0.46
C PHE A 100 -25.77 -2.46 -1.08
N TYR A 101 -26.27 -2.19 -2.25
CA TYR A 101 -27.11 -3.11 -3.01
C TYR A 101 -26.31 -3.63 -4.20
N ALA A 102 -26.17 -4.95 -4.29
CA ALA A 102 -25.50 -5.59 -5.42
C ALA A 102 -26.53 -6.33 -6.28
N GLN A 103 -26.39 -6.22 -7.59
CA GLN A 103 -27.27 -6.88 -8.54
C GLN A 103 -27.02 -8.39 -8.57
N ARG A 104 -28.05 -9.18 -8.22
CA ARG A 104 -28.09 -10.63 -8.41
C ARG A 104 -29.25 -11.01 -9.33
N GLY A 105 -28.92 -11.48 -10.52
CA GLY A 105 -29.93 -11.68 -11.56
C GLY A 105 -30.66 -10.38 -11.88
N ASN A 106 -31.98 -10.35 -11.72
CA ASN A 106 -32.80 -9.15 -11.93
C ASN A 106 -33.10 -8.35 -10.66
N ASN A 107 -32.58 -8.78 -9.49
CA ASN A 107 -32.86 -8.15 -8.22
C ASN A 107 -31.62 -7.45 -7.65
N LEU A 108 -31.85 -6.42 -6.84
CA LEU A 108 -30.82 -5.78 -6.01
C LEU A 108 -30.93 -6.36 -4.60
N GLU A 109 -29.83 -6.95 -4.12
CA GLU A 109 -29.76 -7.54 -2.78
C GLU A 109 -28.88 -6.66 -1.87
N PRO A 110 -29.31 -6.42 -0.62
CA PRO A 110 -28.56 -5.59 0.31
C PRO A 110 -27.34 -6.33 0.87
N PHE A 111 -26.22 -5.64 0.97
CA PHE A 111 -24.99 -6.07 1.62
C PHE A 111 -24.50 -4.99 2.57
N ALA A 112 -24.40 -5.31 3.84
CA ALA A 112 -23.79 -4.44 4.82
C ALA A 112 -22.28 -4.72 4.87
N PHE A 113 -21.47 -3.72 4.53
CA PHE A 113 -20.02 -3.82 4.68
C PHE A 113 -19.38 -2.42 4.82
N LYS A 114 -18.23 -2.44 5.48
CA LYS A 114 -17.33 -1.31 5.50
C LYS A 114 -16.43 -1.40 4.29
N SER A 115 -16.43 -0.39 3.45
CA SER A 115 -15.59 -0.33 2.26
C SER A 115 -14.65 0.84 2.34
N ALA A 116 -13.44 0.60 1.83
CA ALA A 116 -12.50 1.66 1.50
C ALA A 116 -12.51 1.83 -0.01
N TRP A 117 -12.88 3.02 -0.44
CA TRP A 117 -12.90 3.40 -1.84
C TRP A 117 -11.68 4.26 -2.15
N ASP A 118 -11.18 4.14 -3.36
CA ASP A 118 -10.15 5.03 -3.87
C ASP A 118 -10.58 5.58 -5.22
N VAL A 119 -10.61 6.89 -5.32
CA VAL A 119 -10.80 7.56 -6.61
C VAL A 119 -9.44 7.69 -7.26
N CYS A 120 -9.26 6.99 -8.37
CA CYS A 120 -7.99 6.94 -9.06
C CYS A 120 -8.15 7.01 -10.59
N TYR A 121 -7.06 7.29 -11.27
CA TYR A 121 -7.01 7.17 -12.74
C TYR A 121 -6.68 5.73 -13.15
N PRO A 122 -7.08 5.30 -14.37
CA PRO A 122 -6.81 3.96 -14.88
C PRO A 122 -5.33 3.56 -14.85
N GLY A 123 -4.41 4.52 -14.92
CA GLY A 123 -2.97 4.31 -14.81
C GLY A 123 -2.51 3.61 -13.53
N ILE A 124 -3.36 3.53 -12.50
CA ILE A 124 -3.04 2.82 -11.24
C ILE A 124 -2.69 1.35 -11.49
N PHE A 125 -3.36 0.68 -12.42
CA PHE A 125 -3.09 -0.73 -12.74
C PHE A 125 -1.73 -0.93 -13.39
N GLU A 126 -1.31 0.00 -14.26
CA GLU A 126 0.00 -0.03 -14.90
C GLU A 126 1.11 0.28 -13.89
N ILE A 127 0.92 1.32 -13.06
CA ILE A 127 1.90 1.75 -12.06
C ILE A 127 2.19 0.64 -11.07
N PHE A 128 1.15 0.01 -10.52
CA PHE A 128 1.27 -1.01 -9.48
C PHE A 128 1.26 -2.43 -10.01
N GLY A 129 1.21 -2.64 -11.33
CA GLY A 129 1.22 -3.96 -11.95
C GLY A 129 0.05 -4.85 -11.50
N THR A 130 -1.10 -4.25 -11.22
CA THR A 130 -2.28 -4.97 -10.75
C THR A 130 -2.94 -5.70 -11.91
N GLU A 131 -3.10 -7.00 -11.78
CA GLU A 131 -3.78 -7.82 -12.79
C GLU A 131 -5.29 -7.57 -12.78
N ILE A 132 -5.86 -7.36 -13.97
CA ILE A 132 -7.30 -7.26 -14.17
C ILE A 132 -7.80 -8.61 -14.66
N ILE A 133 -8.62 -9.28 -13.82
CA ILE A 133 -9.17 -10.60 -14.11
C ILE A 133 -10.32 -10.51 -15.11
N GLU A 134 -11.21 -9.54 -14.96
CA GLU A 134 -12.36 -9.30 -15.81
C GLU A 134 -12.45 -7.82 -16.18
N GLY A 135 -12.77 -7.52 -17.43
CA GLY A 135 -12.91 -6.15 -17.93
C GLY A 135 -11.60 -5.53 -18.41
N SER A 136 -11.49 -4.21 -18.30
CA SER A 136 -10.32 -3.45 -18.75
C SER A 136 -10.16 -2.19 -17.92
N ALA A 137 -8.91 -1.75 -17.69
CA ALA A 137 -8.59 -0.48 -17.06
C ALA A 137 -9.30 0.71 -17.73
N LYS A 138 -9.45 0.66 -19.04
CA LYS A 138 -10.14 1.69 -19.84
C LYS A 138 -11.59 1.90 -19.40
N ASN A 139 -12.24 0.89 -18.83
CA ASN A 139 -13.61 1.03 -18.33
C ASN A 139 -13.72 2.04 -17.16
N LEU A 140 -12.62 2.29 -16.44
CA LEU A 140 -12.58 3.29 -15.36
C LEU A 140 -12.49 4.74 -15.85
N GLU A 141 -12.41 4.98 -17.15
CA GLU A 141 -12.55 6.34 -17.69
C GLU A 141 -14.00 6.87 -17.50
N SER A 142 -14.96 5.98 -17.34
CA SER A 142 -16.33 6.34 -16.99
C SER A 142 -16.49 6.47 -15.48
N TYR A 143 -17.01 7.60 -15.03
CA TYR A 143 -17.25 7.89 -13.61
C TYR A 143 -18.28 6.97 -12.93
N SER A 144 -19.09 6.25 -13.71
CA SER A 144 -20.08 5.31 -13.20
C SER A 144 -19.52 3.90 -13.01
N ASN A 145 -18.28 3.66 -13.42
CA ASN A 145 -17.68 2.34 -13.34
C ASN A 145 -16.72 2.25 -12.16
N ILE A 146 -16.72 1.09 -11.53
CA ILE A 146 -15.84 0.76 -10.41
C ILE A 146 -15.07 -0.53 -10.70
N ALA A 147 -13.86 -0.63 -10.16
CA ALA A 147 -13.14 -1.89 -10.06
C ALA A 147 -13.24 -2.40 -8.62
N ILE A 148 -13.51 -3.67 -8.47
CA ILE A 148 -13.59 -4.33 -7.17
C ILE A 148 -12.57 -5.45 -7.07
N PRO A 149 -12.00 -5.71 -5.87
CA PRO A 149 -11.11 -6.85 -5.66
C PRO A 149 -11.82 -8.18 -5.95
N ALA A 150 -11.09 -9.17 -6.47
CA ALA A 150 -11.62 -10.51 -6.73
C ALA A 150 -12.26 -11.15 -5.49
N SER A 151 -11.72 -10.88 -4.30
CA SER A 151 -12.29 -11.35 -3.03
C SER A 151 -13.67 -10.76 -2.75
N LEU A 152 -13.89 -9.48 -3.09
CA LEU A 152 -15.21 -8.85 -2.95
C LEU A 152 -16.17 -9.38 -4.02
N ALA A 153 -15.72 -9.50 -5.27
CA ALA A 153 -16.52 -10.07 -6.36
C ALA A 153 -17.04 -11.47 -5.98
N LYS A 154 -16.14 -12.33 -5.48
CA LYS A 154 -16.50 -13.68 -5.04
C LYS A 154 -17.50 -13.67 -3.87
N ARG A 155 -17.37 -12.74 -2.93
CA ARG A 155 -18.30 -12.60 -1.80
C ARG A 155 -19.68 -12.14 -2.25
N LEU A 156 -19.76 -11.22 -3.21
CA LEU A 156 -21.02 -10.67 -3.70
C LEU A 156 -21.73 -11.61 -4.68
N TYR A 157 -20.99 -12.25 -5.56
CA TYR A 157 -21.55 -12.96 -6.71
C TYR A 157 -21.23 -14.46 -6.74
N GLY A 158 -20.39 -14.96 -5.81
CA GLY A 158 -19.96 -16.36 -5.81
C GLY A 158 -19.03 -16.66 -6.99
N ASP A 159 -19.40 -17.64 -7.79
CA ASP A 159 -18.66 -18.05 -8.98
C ASP A 159 -19.18 -17.36 -10.27
N ASP A 160 -20.21 -16.52 -10.15
CA ASP A 160 -20.70 -15.74 -11.29
C ASP A 160 -19.77 -14.55 -11.59
N SER A 161 -19.68 -14.19 -12.86
CA SER A 161 -18.95 -12.98 -13.29
C SER A 161 -19.55 -11.72 -12.64
N ALA A 162 -18.68 -10.87 -12.14
CA ALA A 162 -19.02 -9.55 -11.59
C ALA A 162 -19.09 -8.47 -12.68
N TYR A 163 -18.54 -8.74 -13.87
CA TYR A 163 -18.45 -7.77 -14.94
C TYR A 163 -19.83 -7.32 -15.44
N GLY A 164 -20.02 -6.00 -15.51
CA GLY A 164 -21.28 -5.40 -15.97
C GLY A 164 -22.42 -5.41 -14.96
N LYS A 165 -22.21 -5.93 -13.73
CA LYS A 165 -23.22 -5.86 -12.66
C LYS A 165 -23.18 -4.53 -11.94
N VAL A 166 -24.31 -4.16 -11.35
CA VAL A 166 -24.50 -2.86 -10.67
C VAL A 166 -24.32 -3.01 -9.16
N ILE A 167 -23.56 -2.08 -8.57
CA ILE A 167 -23.50 -1.85 -7.12
C ILE A 167 -23.98 -0.42 -6.88
N THR A 168 -24.90 -0.22 -5.93
CA THR A 168 -25.43 1.10 -5.56
C THR A 168 -25.54 1.21 -4.04
N ASN A 169 -25.53 2.40 -3.49
CA ASN A 169 -25.82 2.72 -2.09
C ASN A 169 -27.16 3.42 -1.95
#